data_e8541412a722952935624f2049c3105f
#
_entry.id   e8541412a722952935624f2049c3105f
#
_cell.length_a   1.000
_cell.length_b   1.000
_cell.length_c   1.000
_cell.angle_alpha   90.00
_cell.angle_beta   90.00
_cell.angle_gamma   90.00
#
_symmetry.space_group_name_H-M   'P 1'
#
loop_
_entity.id
_entity.type
_entity.pdbx_description
1 polymer ?
#
loop_
_entity_poly.entity_id
_entity_poly.type
_entity_poly.pdbx_seq_one_letter_code
_entity_poly.pdbx_strand_id
1 'polypeptide(L)'
;MFDVSIKPDSSRTARAQAVLTIDANTAVLIRQGKSPKGDIVEAAKIAATLGAKKTSDLIPYCHPIPLDNIKVQVLIKSQAIEVDVKVKSIWKTGVEMEALSGACIGALTIYDMLKPIDESLFISSVRLLEKSGGIGQFATKEGNKIRAGVIVVSDSVATKKRTDKSGRLIVDVLKNKSIEVVKYKVVPDDSSAIEELLTKYSDDLRLDLVLTTGGTGLGRRDVTPEATRNVIEREITGIVEGSRAYGQRRTPLSMLSRGIAGVRGKTLIINIPGSATAVSETLDFLFPGLEHAFKMMEGHGH
;
A
#
# COMPACT_ATOMS: atom_id res chain seq x y z
N MET A 1 4.09 16.03 9.57
CA MET A 1 3.53 14.68 9.36
C MET A 1 3.36 14.46 7.87
N PHE A 2 3.78 13.31 7.31
CA PHE A 2 3.63 13.05 5.88
C PHE A 2 2.17 12.77 5.51
N ASP A 3 1.71 13.27 4.36
CA ASP A 3 0.37 12.93 3.87
C ASP A 3 0.33 11.46 3.40
N VAL A 4 -0.56 10.67 4.00
CA VAL A 4 -0.81 9.27 3.65
C VAL A 4 -2.22 9.06 3.09
N SER A 5 -2.98 10.12 2.83
CA SER A 5 -4.37 10.04 2.39
C SER A 5 -4.54 9.30 1.06
N ILE A 6 -3.56 9.43 0.17
CA ILE A 6 -3.54 8.79 -1.15
C ILE A 6 -3.11 7.31 -1.13
N LYS A 7 -2.56 6.80 -0.02
CA LYS A 7 -2.10 5.41 0.04
C LYS A 7 -3.27 4.46 0.30
N PRO A 8 -3.36 3.32 -0.40
CA PRO A 8 -4.30 2.28 -0.06
C PRO A 8 -3.91 1.59 1.25
N ASP A 9 -4.91 1.03 1.93
CA ASP A 9 -4.68 0.19 3.09
C ASP A 9 -3.97 -1.09 2.64
N SER A 10 -3.01 -1.53 3.45
CA SER A 10 -2.31 -2.80 3.23
C SER A 10 -1.89 -3.40 4.57
N SER A 11 -1.72 -4.71 4.60
CA SER A 11 -1.21 -5.40 5.79
C SER A 11 0.21 -4.92 6.10
N ARG A 12 0.43 -4.50 7.34
CA ARG A 12 1.71 -4.01 7.87
C ARG A 12 2.09 -4.81 9.08
N THR A 13 3.32 -5.24 9.16
CA THR A 13 3.87 -5.91 10.33
C THR A 13 5.24 -5.32 10.64
N ALA A 14 5.50 -5.09 11.91
CA ALA A 14 6.83 -4.73 12.40
C ALA A 14 7.14 -5.51 13.68
N ARG A 15 8.41 -5.83 13.88
CA ARG A 15 8.93 -6.45 15.09
C ARG A 15 10.14 -5.67 15.56
N ALA A 16 10.11 -5.23 16.81
CA ALA A 16 11.20 -4.52 17.47
C ALA A 16 11.60 -5.25 18.74
N GLN A 17 12.83 -5.05 19.15
CA GLN A 17 13.41 -5.63 20.36
C GLN A 17 14.16 -4.56 21.15
N ALA A 18 13.94 -4.54 22.46
CA ALA A 18 14.80 -3.87 23.42
C ALA A 18 15.54 -4.91 24.25
N VAL A 19 16.83 -4.63 24.55
CA VAL A 19 17.68 -5.48 25.35
C VAL A 19 18.21 -4.70 26.54
N LEU A 20 18.00 -5.25 27.73
CA LEU A 20 18.61 -4.75 28.97
C LEU A 20 19.72 -5.71 29.38
N THR A 21 20.85 -5.16 29.82
CA THR A 21 21.91 -5.90 30.50
C THR A 21 21.62 -5.88 31.99
N ILE A 22 21.75 -7.03 32.65
CA ILE A 22 21.49 -7.21 34.08
C ILE A 22 22.63 -8.05 34.71
N ASP A 23 22.77 -7.97 36.03
CA ASP A 23 23.63 -8.88 36.76
C ASP A 23 23.06 -10.31 36.77
N ALA A 24 23.91 -11.34 36.84
CA ALA A 24 23.52 -12.74 36.87
C ALA A 24 22.64 -13.08 38.09
N ASN A 25 22.93 -12.47 39.26
CA ASN A 25 22.15 -12.67 40.48
C ASN A 25 20.74 -12.06 40.30
N THR A 26 20.64 -10.92 39.64
CA THR A 26 19.34 -10.30 39.31
C THR A 26 18.48 -11.25 38.48
N ALA A 27 19.07 -11.93 37.49
CA ALA A 27 18.34 -12.92 36.70
C ALA A 27 17.83 -14.09 37.55
N VAL A 28 18.61 -14.54 38.54
CA VAL A 28 18.20 -15.59 39.49
C VAL A 28 17.04 -15.11 40.38
N LEU A 29 17.15 -13.90 40.93
CA LEU A 29 16.07 -13.32 41.77
C LEU A 29 14.76 -13.19 41.01
N ILE A 30 14.80 -12.75 39.76
CA ILE A 30 13.60 -12.64 38.92
C ILE A 30 12.95 -14.02 38.73
N ARG A 31 13.73 -15.05 38.37
CA ARG A 31 13.22 -16.41 38.16
C ARG A 31 12.63 -17.01 39.43
N GLN A 32 13.09 -16.58 40.60
CA GLN A 32 12.54 -16.98 41.91
C GLN A 32 11.33 -16.16 42.34
N GLY A 33 10.85 -15.22 41.51
CA GLY A 33 9.73 -14.35 41.87
C GLY A 33 10.05 -13.33 42.97
N LYS A 34 11.34 -13.04 43.23
CA LYS A 34 11.83 -12.12 44.27
C LYS A 34 12.10 -10.70 43.78
N SER A 35 11.42 -10.26 42.73
CA SER A 35 11.51 -8.87 42.28
C SER A 35 10.83 -7.93 43.31
N PRO A 36 11.48 -6.79 43.69
CA PRO A 36 10.98 -5.91 44.76
C PRO A 36 9.65 -5.22 44.40
N LYS A 37 9.32 -5.10 43.13
CA LYS A 37 8.10 -4.45 42.64
C LYS A 37 7.09 -5.40 41.99
N GLY A 38 7.19 -6.72 42.25
CA GLY A 38 6.26 -7.72 41.73
C GLY A 38 6.69 -8.34 40.41
N ASP A 39 5.75 -8.85 39.62
CA ASP A 39 6.04 -9.56 38.39
C ASP A 39 6.45 -8.61 37.25
N ILE A 40 7.76 -8.59 36.98
CA ILE A 40 8.34 -7.72 35.96
C ILE A 40 7.93 -8.13 34.53
N VAL A 41 7.68 -9.43 34.31
CA VAL A 41 7.33 -9.95 32.99
C VAL A 41 5.93 -9.45 32.59
N GLU A 42 4.96 -9.61 33.49
CA GLU A 42 3.60 -9.15 33.24
C GLU A 42 3.51 -7.62 33.22
N ALA A 43 4.22 -6.93 34.12
CA ALA A 43 4.29 -5.47 34.10
C ALA A 43 4.87 -4.95 32.78
N ALA A 44 5.95 -5.54 32.28
CA ALA A 44 6.57 -5.16 31.02
C ALA A 44 5.65 -5.44 29.81
N LYS A 45 4.93 -6.57 29.78
CA LYS A 45 3.97 -6.88 28.72
C LYS A 45 2.83 -5.86 28.65
N ILE A 46 2.28 -5.50 29.80
CA ILE A 46 1.20 -4.49 29.88
C ILE A 46 1.73 -3.14 29.42
N ALA A 47 2.88 -2.72 29.94
CA ALA A 47 3.51 -1.44 29.60
C ALA A 47 3.90 -1.36 28.12
N ALA A 48 4.50 -2.41 27.56
CA ALA A 48 4.83 -2.49 26.14
C ALA A 48 3.59 -2.39 25.25
N THR A 49 2.51 -3.07 25.62
CA THR A 49 1.22 -3.00 24.92
C THR A 49 0.65 -1.58 24.95
N LEU A 50 0.71 -0.93 26.12
CA LEU A 50 0.26 0.46 26.26
C LEU A 50 1.15 1.42 25.46
N GLY A 51 2.48 1.24 25.49
CA GLY A 51 3.43 2.04 24.73
C GLY A 51 3.18 1.97 23.22
N ALA A 52 2.92 0.77 22.68
CA ALA A 52 2.55 0.60 21.30
C ALA A 52 1.23 1.32 20.95
N LYS A 53 0.20 1.22 21.80
CA LYS A 53 -1.09 1.89 21.60
C LYS A 53 -1.04 3.41 21.72
N LYS A 54 -0.07 3.94 22.43
CA LYS A 54 0.10 5.38 22.72
C LYS A 54 1.19 6.05 21.89
N THR A 55 1.69 5.37 20.84
CA THR A 55 2.80 5.87 20.02
C THR A 55 2.53 7.27 19.46
N SER A 56 1.34 7.51 18.90
CA SER A 56 0.99 8.82 18.32
C SER A 56 0.87 9.93 19.36
N ASP A 57 0.60 9.61 20.63
CA ASP A 57 0.56 10.58 21.71
C ASP A 57 1.98 10.95 22.20
N LEU A 58 2.95 10.04 22.00
CA LEU A 58 4.34 10.19 22.45
C LEU A 58 5.27 10.74 21.36
N ILE A 59 5.02 10.40 20.10
CA ILE A 59 5.86 10.75 18.96
C ILE A 59 5.10 11.75 18.06
N PRO A 60 5.45 13.04 18.05
CA PRO A 60 4.62 14.12 17.49
C PRO A 60 4.25 13.98 16.00
N TYR A 61 5.11 13.34 15.21
CA TYR A 61 4.88 13.17 13.75
C TYR A 61 4.34 11.80 13.36
N CYS A 62 4.05 10.92 14.31
CA CYS A 62 3.40 9.64 14.03
C CYS A 62 1.90 9.83 13.81
N HIS A 63 1.35 9.09 12.85
CA HIS A 63 -0.09 9.00 12.63
C HIS A 63 -0.75 8.14 13.71
N PRO A 64 -1.97 8.46 14.15
CA PRO A 64 -2.75 7.53 14.96
C PRO A 64 -3.16 6.33 14.06
N ILE A 65 -2.62 5.15 14.38
CA ILE A 65 -2.82 3.94 13.60
C ILE A 65 -3.71 2.98 14.41
N PRO A 66 -4.81 2.45 13.85
CA PRO A 66 -5.55 1.36 14.46
C PRO A 66 -4.69 0.11 14.45
N LEU A 67 -4.49 -0.53 15.60
CA LEU A 67 -3.66 -1.71 15.75
C LEU A 67 -4.55 -2.96 15.81
N ASP A 68 -4.34 -3.90 14.87
CA ASP A 68 -5.09 -5.15 14.81
C ASP A 68 -4.54 -6.21 15.77
N ASN A 69 -3.21 -6.22 16.00
CA ASN A 69 -2.57 -7.15 16.90
C ASN A 69 -1.28 -6.57 17.49
N ILE A 70 -1.07 -6.82 18.79
CA ILE A 70 0.18 -6.56 19.50
C ILE A 70 0.56 -7.84 20.23
N LYS A 71 1.74 -8.36 19.94
CA LYS A 71 2.30 -9.53 20.63
C LYS A 71 3.59 -9.13 21.33
N VAL A 72 3.64 -9.31 22.64
CA VAL A 72 4.79 -9.00 23.48
C VAL A 72 5.36 -10.28 24.08
N GLN A 73 6.67 -10.45 23.99
CA GLN A 73 7.41 -11.52 24.64
C GLN A 73 8.54 -10.91 25.47
N VAL A 74 8.72 -11.40 26.69
CA VAL A 74 9.81 -11.01 27.57
C VAL A 74 10.60 -12.27 27.89
N LEU A 75 11.89 -12.24 27.59
CA LEU A 75 12.80 -13.38 27.79
C LEU A 75 13.90 -12.99 28.77
N ILE A 76 13.99 -13.75 29.88
CA ILE A 76 15.03 -13.55 30.90
C ILE A 76 16.17 -14.52 30.62
N LYS A 77 17.31 -13.99 30.19
CA LYS A 77 18.59 -14.71 29.99
C LYS A 77 19.46 -14.65 31.24
N SER A 78 20.67 -15.19 31.19
CA SER A 78 21.59 -15.18 32.34
C SER A 78 22.04 -13.76 32.74
N GLN A 79 22.27 -12.89 31.76
CA GLN A 79 22.77 -11.52 31.97
C GLN A 79 22.05 -10.51 31.08
N ALA A 80 20.85 -10.83 30.60
CA ALA A 80 20.07 -9.93 29.78
C ALA A 80 18.57 -10.22 29.92
N ILE A 81 17.77 -9.18 29.66
CA ILE A 81 16.32 -9.31 29.46
C ILE A 81 16.00 -8.73 28.07
N GLU A 82 15.29 -9.51 27.28
CA GLU A 82 14.85 -9.10 25.95
C GLU A 82 13.34 -8.85 25.98
N VAL A 83 12.93 -7.68 25.51
CA VAL A 83 11.53 -7.31 25.29
C VAL A 83 11.29 -7.26 23.78
N ASP A 84 10.57 -8.21 23.26
CA ASP A 84 10.26 -8.38 21.85
C ASP A 84 8.80 -7.99 21.61
N VAL A 85 8.56 -7.06 20.70
CA VAL A 85 7.24 -6.53 20.39
C VAL A 85 6.97 -6.65 18.90
N LYS A 86 5.94 -7.42 18.55
CA LYS A 86 5.44 -7.56 17.17
C LYS A 86 4.08 -6.89 17.07
N VAL A 87 3.94 -5.98 16.12
CA VAL A 87 2.70 -5.23 15.85
C VAL A 87 2.22 -5.53 14.44
N LYS A 88 0.89 -5.65 14.28
CA LYS A 88 0.23 -5.79 12.99
C LYS A 88 -0.90 -4.79 12.86
N SER A 89 -1.05 -4.22 11.66
CA SER A 89 -2.16 -3.34 11.29
C SER A 89 -2.48 -3.48 9.81
N ILE A 90 -3.74 -3.23 9.44
CA ILE A 90 -4.15 -3.00 8.04
C ILE A 90 -4.39 -1.51 7.89
N TRP A 91 -3.35 -0.80 7.43
CA TRP A 91 -3.39 0.66 7.35
C TRP A 91 -2.48 1.22 6.25
N LYS A 92 -2.53 2.54 6.07
CA LYS A 92 -1.83 3.30 5.02
C LYS A 92 -0.33 3.46 5.25
N THR A 93 0.15 3.30 6.48
CA THR A 93 1.57 3.45 6.85
C THR A 93 2.04 2.29 7.73
N GLY A 94 3.36 2.14 7.88
CA GLY A 94 3.96 1.06 8.67
C GLY A 94 3.77 1.26 10.17
N VAL A 95 3.98 0.19 10.93
CA VAL A 95 3.83 0.11 12.39
C VAL A 95 5.17 -0.05 13.11
N GLU A 96 6.24 0.42 12.46
CA GLU A 96 7.60 0.34 13.01
C GLU A 96 7.73 1.09 14.32
N MET A 97 7.13 2.30 14.38
CA MET A 97 7.22 3.14 15.58
C MET A 97 6.41 2.57 16.73
N GLU A 98 5.27 1.95 16.46
CA GLU A 98 4.45 1.25 17.46
C GLU A 98 5.22 0.08 18.08
N ALA A 99 5.93 -0.70 17.27
CA ALA A 99 6.77 -1.79 17.76
C ALA A 99 7.95 -1.27 18.60
N LEU A 100 8.64 -0.23 18.12
CA LEU A 100 9.77 0.39 18.83
C LEU A 100 9.32 1.04 20.14
N SER A 101 8.24 1.83 20.14
CA SER A 101 7.70 2.48 21.36
C SER A 101 7.29 1.43 22.38
N GLY A 102 6.64 0.35 21.93
CA GLY A 102 6.30 -0.76 22.81
C GLY A 102 7.53 -1.38 23.46
N ALA A 103 8.56 -1.70 22.68
CA ALA A 103 9.80 -2.27 23.19
C ALA A 103 10.52 -1.33 24.18
N CYS A 104 10.58 -0.02 23.86
CA CYS A 104 11.16 0.99 24.74
C CYS A 104 10.42 1.07 26.09
N ILE A 105 9.11 1.21 26.07
CA ILE A 105 8.31 1.38 27.31
C ILE A 105 8.36 0.10 28.14
N GLY A 106 8.32 -1.09 27.52
CA GLY A 106 8.52 -2.35 28.22
C GLY A 106 9.88 -2.41 28.90
N ALA A 107 10.95 -2.02 28.20
CA ALA A 107 12.31 -1.98 28.76
C ALA A 107 12.44 -0.96 29.89
N LEU A 108 11.93 0.26 29.73
CA LEU A 108 11.93 1.28 30.78
C LEU A 108 11.17 0.83 32.04
N THR A 109 10.08 0.08 31.86
CA THR A 109 9.33 -0.49 32.98
C THR A 109 10.17 -1.50 33.75
N ILE A 110 10.85 -2.42 33.04
CA ILE A 110 11.77 -3.38 33.66
C ILE A 110 12.89 -2.63 34.39
N TYR A 111 13.47 -1.61 33.75
CA TYR A 111 14.53 -0.79 34.34
C TYR A 111 14.07 -0.16 35.66
N ASP A 112 12.89 0.50 35.69
CA ASP A 112 12.36 1.09 36.93
C ASP A 112 12.11 0.06 38.04
N MET A 113 11.68 -1.14 37.66
CA MET A 113 11.39 -2.19 38.63
C MET A 113 12.66 -2.81 39.23
N LEU A 114 13.76 -2.88 38.49
CA LEU A 114 15.01 -3.55 38.89
C LEU A 114 16.09 -2.60 39.41
N LYS A 115 16.05 -1.30 39.09
CA LYS A 115 17.06 -0.32 39.52
C LYS A 115 17.39 -0.31 41.03
N PRO A 116 16.46 -0.71 41.96
CA PRO A 116 16.81 -0.78 43.38
C PRO A 116 17.73 -1.95 43.76
N ILE A 117 17.86 -2.98 42.90
CA ILE A 117 18.59 -4.22 43.21
C ILE A 117 19.71 -4.53 42.22
N ASP A 118 19.89 -3.74 41.16
CA ASP A 118 20.91 -3.94 40.14
C ASP A 118 21.51 -2.60 39.68
N GLU A 119 22.68 -2.26 40.20
CA GLU A 119 23.39 -1.02 39.84
C GLU A 119 24.06 -1.12 38.46
N SER A 120 24.24 -2.34 37.90
CA SER A 120 24.82 -2.56 36.60
C SER A 120 23.80 -2.53 35.45
N LEU A 121 22.52 -2.35 35.79
CA LEU A 121 21.41 -2.34 34.86
C LEU A 121 21.51 -1.21 33.85
N PHE A 122 21.43 -1.53 32.56
CA PHE A 122 21.27 -0.54 31.49
C PHE A 122 20.55 -1.11 30.28
N ILE A 123 19.90 -0.23 29.48
CA ILE A 123 19.32 -0.60 28.21
C ILE A 123 20.43 -0.58 27.15
N SER A 124 20.83 -1.74 26.69
CA SER A 124 21.98 -1.91 25.78
C SER A 124 21.61 -1.64 24.31
N SER A 125 20.37 -1.93 23.91
CA SER A 125 19.91 -1.64 22.54
C SER A 125 18.39 -1.58 22.43
N VAL A 126 17.93 -0.79 21.46
CA VAL A 126 16.55 -0.83 20.94
C VAL A 126 16.63 -0.81 19.43
N ARG A 127 16.08 -1.81 18.77
CA ARG A 127 16.21 -1.94 17.33
C ARG A 127 14.97 -2.54 16.67
N LEU A 128 14.70 -2.11 15.45
CA LEU A 128 13.76 -2.78 14.56
C LEU A 128 14.43 -4.05 14.02
N LEU A 129 13.76 -5.20 14.17
CA LEU A 129 14.26 -6.49 13.67
C LEU A 129 13.70 -6.81 12.30
N GLU A 130 12.41 -6.61 12.12
CA GLU A 130 11.68 -6.98 10.91
C GLU A 130 10.64 -5.94 10.60
N LYS A 131 10.41 -5.71 9.32
CA LYS A 131 9.22 -5.04 8.83
C LYS A 131 8.76 -5.68 7.53
N SER A 132 7.47 -5.77 7.35
CA SER A 132 6.86 -6.26 6.13
C SER A 132 5.56 -5.53 5.83
N GLY A 133 5.16 -5.57 4.57
CA GLY A 133 3.94 -4.92 4.10
C GLY A 133 4.21 -3.58 3.42
N GLY A 134 3.13 -3.08 2.83
CA GLY A 134 3.15 -1.86 2.05
C GLY A 134 3.40 -2.06 0.57
N ILE A 135 3.15 -0.99 -0.17
CA ILE A 135 3.20 -0.99 -1.64
C ILE A 135 4.57 -1.42 -2.16
N GLY A 136 5.65 -1.03 -1.48
CA GLY A 136 7.02 -1.32 -1.92
C GLY A 136 7.40 -2.80 -1.96
N GLN A 137 6.69 -3.68 -1.25
CA GLN A 137 6.97 -5.12 -1.34
C GLN A 137 6.45 -5.76 -2.63
N PHE A 138 5.50 -5.09 -3.31
CA PHE A 138 4.96 -5.53 -4.60
C PHE A 138 5.71 -4.92 -5.79
N ALA A 139 6.62 -3.97 -5.56
CA ALA A 139 7.46 -3.40 -6.59
C ALA A 139 8.52 -4.41 -7.05
N THR A 140 8.50 -4.76 -8.32
CA THR A 140 9.46 -5.69 -8.91
C THR A 140 10.71 -4.93 -9.37
N LYS A 141 11.89 -5.40 -8.99
CA LYS A 141 13.15 -4.71 -9.29
C LYS A 141 13.67 -4.89 -10.71
N GLU A 142 13.19 -5.88 -11.46
CA GLU A 142 13.59 -6.13 -12.86
C GLU A 142 12.46 -6.80 -13.63
N GLY A 143 12.09 -6.25 -14.77
CA GLY A 143 11.14 -6.79 -15.74
C GLY A 143 11.33 -6.12 -17.10
N ASN A 144 10.83 -6.73 -18.17
CA ASN A 144 10.80 -6.14 -19.49
C ASN A 144 10.14 -4.76 -19.43
N LYS A 145 10.61 -3.79 -20.24
CA LYS A 145 9.98 -2.48 -20.34
C LYS A 145 8.53 -2.65 -20.80
N ILE A 146 7.59 -2.34 -19.93
CA ILE A 146 6.16 -2.35 -20.23
C ILE A 146 5.87 -1.27 -21.28
N ARG A 147 5.20 -1.64 -22.35
CA ARG A 147 4.82 -0.77 -23.48
C ARG A 147 3.34 -0.44 -23.37
N ALA A 148 3.02 0.86 -23.27
CA ALA A 148 1.65 1.31 -23.04
C ALA A 148 1.10 2.17 -24.16
N GLY A 149 -0.22 2.13 -24.34
CA GLY A 149 -1.01 3.05 -25.14
C GLY A 149 -1.99 3.83 -24.26
N VAL A 150 -2.19 5.11 -24.61
CA VAL A 150 -3.17 5.98 -23.94
C VAL A 150 -4.19 6.47 -24.97
N ILE A 151 -5.46 6.26 -24.71
CA ILE A 151 -6.57 6.71 -25.54
C ILE A 151 -7.43 7.67 -24.72
N VAL A 152 -7.53 8.91 -25.18
CA VAL A 152 -8.41 9.92 -24.58
C VAL A 152 -9.72 9.94 -25.38
N VAL A 153 -10.82 9.61 -24.73
CA VAL A 153 -12.14 9.60 -25.34
C VAL A 153 -12.88 10.87 -24.92
N SER A 154 -13.03 11.81 -25.85
CA SER A 154 -13.68 13.09 -25.56
C SER A 154 -13.97 13.89 -26.83
N ASP A 155 -15.24 14.17 -27.11
CA ASP A 155 -15.68 15.06 -28.20
C ASP A 155 -15.07 16.46 -28.07
N SER A 156 -15.02 17.03 -26.87
CA SER A 156 -14.53 18.38 -26.64
C SER A 156 -13.01 18.53 -26.81
N VAL A 157 -12.26 17.49 -26.50
CA VAL A 157 -10.83 17.45 -26.72
C VAL A 157 -10.51 17.16 -28.19
N ALA A 158 -11.24 16.21 -28.81
CA ALA A 158 -11.06 15.87 -30.23
C ALA A 158 -11.32 17.08 -31.13
N THR A 159 -12.30 17.92 -30.81
CA THR A 159 -12.60 19.16 -31.55
C THR A 159 -11.78 20.37 -31.09
N LYS A 160 -10.74 20.19 -30.24
CA LYS A 160 -9.86 21.24 -29.70
C LYS A 160 -10.58 22.34 -28.92
N LYS A 161 -11.81 22.13 -28.49
CA LYS A 161 -12.56 23.05 -27.63
C LYS A 161 -12.05 23.04 -26.18
N ARG A 162 -11.37 21.98 -25.79
CA ARG A 162 -10.82 21.80 -24.44
C ARG A 162 -9.43 21.17 -24.51
N THR A 163 -8.55 21.56 -23.59
CA THR A 163 -7.22 20.97 -23.46
C THR A 163 -7.32 19.64 -22.70
N ASP A 164 -6.64 18.61 -23.18
CA ASP A 164 -6.54 17.34 -22.47
C ASP A 164 -5.58 17.47 -21.27
N LYS A 165 -6.13 17.34 -20.08
CA LYS A 165 -5.38 17.26 -18.82
C LYS A 165 -5.23 15.82 -18.33
N SER A 166 -6.26 15.00 -18.55
CA SER A 166 -6.35 13.64 -18.03
C SER A 166 -5.39 12.68 -18.72
N GLY A 167 -5.38 12.67 -20.04
CA GLY A 167 -4.44 11.82 -20.79
C GLY A 167 -2.98 12.22 -20.59
N ARG A 168 -2.69 13.53 -20.50
CA ARG A 168 -1.33 13.99 -20.18
C ARG A 168 -0.87 13.54 -18.80
N LEU A 169 -1.75 13.62 -17.79
CA LEU A 169 -1.45 13.12 -16.46
C LEU A 169 -1.14 11.62 -16.47
N ILE A 170 -1.90 10.82 -17.24
CA ILE A 170 -1.62 9.38 -17.40
C ILE A 170 -0.23 9.18 -17.97
N VAL A 171 0.13 9.91 -19.04
CA VAL A 171 1.46 9.82 -19.68
C VAL A 171 2.58 10.14 -18.68
N ASP A 172 2.43 11.20 -17.89
CA ASP A 172 3.43 11.62 -16.91
C ASP A 172 3.61 10.58 -15.80
N VAL A 173 2.49 10.01 -15.28
CA VAL A 173 2.55 8.96 -14.27
C VAL A 173 3.19 7.69 -14.83
N LEU A 174 2.85 7.26 -16.05
CA LEU A 174 3.45 6.10 -16.71
C LEU A 174 4.96 6.27 -16.88
N LYS A 175 5.42 7.44 -17.35
CA LYS A 175 6.86 7.76 -17.48
C LYS A 175 7.59 7.68 -16.13
N ASN A 176 7.00 8.25 -15.07
CA ASN A 176 7.57 8.20 -13.72
C ASN A 176 7.67 6.76 -13.15
N LYS A 177 6.88 5.84 -13.70
CA LYS A 177 6.92 4.40 -13.40
C LYS A 177 7.79 3.59 -14.37
N SER A 178 8.58 4.26 -15.21
CA SER A 178 9.44 3.63 -16.23
C SER A 178 8.66 2.79 -17.27
N ILE A 179 7.39 3.13 -17.50
CA ILE A 179 6.55 2.52 -18.54
C ILE A 179 6.66 3.35 -19.82
N GLU A 180 6.95 2.70 -20.92
CA GLU A 180 7.10 3.36 -22.23
C GLU A 180 5.73 3.65 -22.86
N VAL A 181 5.39 4.92 -23.03
CA VAL A 181 4.16 5.32 -23.76
C VAL A 181 4.45 5.33 -25.25
N VAL A 182 4.11 4.24 -25.93
CA VAL A 182 4.35 4.03 -27.38
C VAL A 182 3.36 4.83 -28.24
N LYS A 183 2.10 4.90 -27.77
CA LYS A 183 1.02 5.61 -28.49
C LYS A 183 0.17 6.44 -27.54
N TYR A 184 -0.20 7.61 -28.05
CA TYR A 184 -1.15 8.51 -27.43
C TYR A 184 -2.12 9.00 -28.51
N LYS A 185 -3.42 8.85 -28.30
CA LYS A 185 -4.44 9.27 -29.27
C LYS A 185 -5.66 9.87 -28.57
N VAL A 186 -6.19 10.92 -29.15
CA VAL A 186 -7.49 11.50 -28.78
C VAL A 186 -8.49 11.10 -29.83
N VAL A 187 -9.67 10.61 -29.42
CA VAL A 187 -10.79 10.24 -30.29
C VAL A 187 -12.09 10.82 -29.74
N PRO A 188 -13.10 11.02 -30.61
CA PRO A 188 -14.45 11.37 -30.17
C PRO A 188 -15.09 10.23 -29.38
N ASP A 189 -16.21 10.51 -28.73
CA ASP A 189 -17.04 9.52 -28.04
C ASP A 189 -17.84 8.68 -29.09
N ASP A 190 -17.10 7.81 -29.81
CA ASP A 190 -17.58 6.94 -30.87
C ASP A 190 -17.09 5.49 -30.66
N SER A 191 -18.01 4.53 -30.58
CA SER A 191 -17.69 3.14 -30.24
C SER A 191 -16.77 2.51 -31.26
N SER A 192 -17.04 2.69 -32.55
CA SER A 192 -16.24 2.07 -33.63
C SER A 192 -14.80 2.58 -33.64
N ALA A 193 -14.60 3.89 -33.44
CA ALA A 193 -13.28 4.49 -33.36
C ALA A 193 -12.49 4.01 -32.12
N ILE A 194 -13.18 3.78 -31.00
CA ILE A 194 -12.55 3.24 -29.79
C ILE A 194 -12.18 1.75 -30.01
N GLU A 195 -13.09 0.95 -30.53
CA GLU A 195 -12.88 -0.49 -30.80
C GLU A 195 -11.72 -0.72 -31.78
N GLU A 196 -11.65 0.06 -32.86
CA GLU A 196 -10.55 0.00 -33.83
C GLU A 196 -9.20 0.25 -33.16
N LEU A 197 -9.10 1.28 -32.34
CA LEU A 197 -7.84 1.61 -31.65
C LEU A 197 -7.47 0.57 -30.59
N LEU A 198 -8.42 0.08 -29.82
CA LEU A 198 -8.19 -0.96 -28.83
C LEU A 198 -7.65 -2.23 -29.49
N THR A 199 -8.30 -2.66 -30.59
CA THR A 199 -7.86 -3.82 -31.39
C THR A 199 -6.49 -3.59 -31.96
N LYS A 200 -6.24 -2.46 -32.63
CA LYS A 200 -4.94 -2.12 -33.19
C LYS A 200 -3.82 -2.10 -32.16
N TYR A 201 -4.07 -1.56 -30.96
CA TYR A 201 -3.06 -1.48 -29.90
C TYR A 201 -2.77 -2.86 -29.31
N SER A 202 -3.76 -3.74 -29.25
CA SER A 202 -3.62 -5.08 -28.72
C SER A 202 -3.02 -6.06 -29.75
N ASP A 203 -3.57 -6.10 -30.97
CA ASP A 203 -3.24 -7.13 -31.94
C ASP A 203 -2.04 -6.75 -32.82
N ASP A 204 -2.03 -5.51 -33.37
CA ASP A 204 -0.98 -5.07 -34.30
C ASP A 204 0.27 -4.59 -33.56
N LEU A 205 0.09 -3.68 -32.59
CA LEU A 205 1.19 -3.10 -31.83
C LEU A 205 1.63 -3.98 -30.65
N ARG A 206 0.79 -4.90 -30.22
CA ARG A 206 1.03 -5.84 -29.12
C ARG A 206 1.54 -5.13 -27.89
N LEU A 207 0.80 -4.06 -27.48
CA LEU A 207 1.13 -3.33 -26.26
C LEU A 207 0.75 -4.16 -25.04
N ASP A 208 1.51 -4.00 -23.95
CA ASP A 208 1.24 -4.69 -22.69
C ASP A 208 0.06 -4.07 -21.94
N LEU A 209 -0.10 -2.74 -22.07
CA LEU A 209 -1.11 -1.95 -21.34
C LEU A 209 -1.79 -0.96 -22.28
N VAL A 210 -3.11 -0.90 -22.23
CA VAL A 210 -3.89 0.19 -22.85
C VAL A 210 -4.76 0.85 -21.79
N LEU A 211 -4.56 2.14 -21.57
CA LEU A 211 -5.40 2.94 -20.68
C LEU A 211 -6.28 3.85 -21.51
N THR A 212 -7.59 3.76 -21.32
CA THR A 212 -8.52 4.75 -21.87
C THR A 212 -8.92 5.73 -20.77
N THR A 213 -9.19 6.99 -21.10
CA THR A 213 -9.75 7.96 -20.15
C THR A 213 -10.88 8.76 -20.79
N GLY A 214 -11.99 8.87 -20.08
CA GLY A 214 -13.21 9.51 -20.56
C GLY A 214 -14.26 8.53 -21.11
N GLY A 215 -15.47 9.02 -21.38
CA GLY A 215 -16.59 8.24 -21.89
C GLY A 215 -17.08 7.10 -20.98
N THR A 216 -16.86 7.20 -19.65
CA THR A 216 -17.23 6.16 -18.67
C THR A 216 -18.41 6.54 -17.76
N GLY A 217 -19.08 7.66 -18.01
CA GLY A 217 -20.20 8.15 -17.22
C GLY A 217 -21.55 7.57 -17.65
N LEU A 218 -22.64 8.30 -17.33
CA LEU A 218 -24.01 7.87 -17.57
C LEU A 218 -24.65 8.56 -18.79
N GLY A 219 -23.89 9.40 -19.48
CA GLY A 219 -24.39 10.11 -20.66
C GLY A 219 -24.57 9.17 -21.85
N ARG A 220 -25.48 9.53 -22.76
CA ARG A 220 -25.73 8.73 -23.99
C ARG A 220 -24.51 8.61 -24.90
N ARG A 221 -23.57 9.53 -24.78
CA ARG A 221 -22.30 9.55 -25.52
C ARG A 221 -21.17 8.79 -24.81
N ASP A 222 -21.35 8.43 -23.53
CA ASP A 222 -20.36 7.66 -22.78
C ASP A 222 -20.41 6.19 -23.20
N VAL A 223 -19.63 5.80 -24.20
CA VAL A 223 -19.67 4.48 -24.85
C VAL A 223 -18.36 3.68 -24.66
N THR A 224 -17.39 4.22 -23.93
CA THR A 224 -16.09 3.57 -23.72
C THR A 224 -16.21 2.18 -23.08
N PRO A 225 -17.06 1.95 -22.08
CA PRO A 225 -17.20 0.61 -21.48
C PRO A 225 -17.75 -0.42 -22.45
N GLU A 226 -18.75 -0.04 -23.26
CA GLU A 226 -19.37 -0.89 -24.27
C GLU A 226 -18.35 -1.27 -25.37
N ALA A 227 -17.66 -0.27 -25.92
CA ALA A 227 -16.62 -0.49 -26.90
C ALA A 227 -15.48 -1.40 -26.38
N THR A 228 -15.09 -1.19 -25.12
CA THR A 228 -14.06 -2.04 -24.50
C THR A 228 -14.57 -3.47 -24.31
N ARG A 229 -15.83 -3.65 -23.88
CA ARG A 229 -16.42 -5.00 -23.69
C ARG A 229 -16.47 -5.80 -24.99
N ASN A 230 -16.71 -5.14 -26.12
CA ASN A 230 -16.73 -5.77 -27.44
C ASN A 230 -15.33 -6.27 -27.87
N VAL A 231 -14.26 -5.71 -27.32
CA VAL A 231 -12.88 -6.01 -27.72
C VAL A 231 -12.19 -7.01 -26.79
N ILE A 232 -12.46 -6.96 -25.50
CA ILE A 232 -11.79 -7.84 -24.52
C ILE A 232 -12.27 -9.29 -24.63
N GLU A 233 -11.37 -10.23 -24.37
CA GLU A 233 -11.68 -11.67 -24.34
C GLU A 233 -12.08 -12.14 -22.93
N ARG A 234 -11.53 -11.49 -21.90
CA ARG A 234 -11.79 -11.80 -20.48
C ARG A 234 -11.88 -10.51 -19.68
N GLU A 235 -12.95 -10.33 -18.96
CA GLU A 235 -13.13 -9.20 -18.06
C GLU A 235 -12.44 -9.46 -16.71
N ILE A 236 -11.80 -8.41 -16.15
CA ILE A 236 -11.15 -8.45 -14.82
C ILE A 236 -11.90 -7.48 -13.91
N THR A 237 -13.03 -7.91 -13.37
CA THR A 237 -13.94 -7.07 -12.57
C THR A 237 -13.28 -6.49 -11.32
N GLY A 238 -12.38 -7.26 -10.68
CA GLY A 238 -11.67 -6.84 -9.46
C GLY A 238 -10.87 -5.55 -9.59
N ILE A 239 -10.34 -5.23 -10.78
CA ILE A 239 -9.61 -3.97 -11.03
C ILE A 239 -10.54 -2.77 -10.86
N VAL A 240 -11.69 -2.79 -11.50
CA VAL A 240 -12.61 -1.65 -11.49
C VAL A 240 -13.45 -1.57 -10.22
N GLU A 241 -13.77 -2.70 -9.61
CA GLU A 241 -14.41 -2.77 -8.29
C GLU A 241 -13.50 -2.15 -7.21
N GLY A 242 -12.24 -2.57 -7.16
CA GLY A 242 -11.26 -2.02 -6.24
C GLY A 242 -11.01 -0.52 -6.47
N SER A 243 -10.92 -0.08 -7.74
CA SER A 243 -10.76 1.33 -8.08
C SER A 243 -11.97 2.17 -7.62
N ARG A 244 -13.20 1.69 -7.84
CA ARG A 244 -14.41 2.36 -7.36
C ARG A 244 -14.48 2.40 -5.84
N ALA A 245 -14.18 1.30 -5.15
CA ALA A 245 -14.15 1.25 -3.69
C ALA A 245 -13.09 2.20 -3.11
N TYR A 246 -11.91 2.29 -3.74
CA TYR A 246 -10.87 3.23 -3.35
C TYR A 246 -11.31 4.69 -3.56
N GLY A 247 -11.91 5.02 -4.69
CA GLY A 247 -12.44 6.35 -4.99
C GLY A 247 -13.62 6.73 -4.08
N GLN A 248 -14.49 5.78 -3.72
CA GLN A 248 -15.65 6.00 -2.84
C GLN A 248 -15.28 6.52 -1.45
N ARG A 249 -14.08 6.23 -0.97
CA ARG A 249 -13.54 6.78 0.29
C ARG A 249 -13.22 8.28 0.21
N ARG A 250 -13.21 8.88 -0.98
CA ARG A 250 -12.86 10.28 -1.27
C ARG A 250 -14.03 11.08 -1.81
N THR A 251 -14.84 10.45 -2.66
CA THR A 251 -16.00 11.08 -3.28
C THR A 251 -17.12 10.07 -3.51
N PRO A 252 -18.37 10.40 -3.17
CA PRO A 252 -19.52 9.53 -3.48
C PRO A 252 -19.74 9.34 -4.99
N LEU A 253 -19.15 10.20 -5.83
CA LEU A 253 -19.34 10.15 -7.29
C LEU A 253 -18.60 8.98 -7.96
N SER A 254 -17.65 8.34 -7.27
CA SER A 254 -16.88 7.22 -7.81
C SER A 254 -17.75 6.03 -8.22
N MET A 255 -18.90 5.82 -7.55
CA MET A 255 -19.85 4.75 -7.87
C MET A 255 -20.53 4.93 -9.26
N LEU A 256 -20.48 6.13 -9.83
CA LEU A 256 -21.13 6.43 -11.13
C LEU A 256 -20.25 6.04 -12.33
N SER A 257 -19.00 5.66 -12.11
CA SER A 257 -18.12 5.17 -13.17
C SER A 257 -18.52 3.77 -13.62
N ARG A 258 -18.79 3.60 -14.93
CA ARG A 258 -19.10 2.33 -15.58
C ARG A 258 -17.86 1.68 -16.20
N GLY A 259 -16.67 2.23 -16.00
CA GLY A 259 -15.43 1.70 -16.55
C GLY A 259 -15.27 0.21 -16.29
N ILE A 260 -14.66 -0.49 -17.22
CA ILE A 260 -14.32 -1.92 -17.15
C ILE A 260 -12.83 -2.13 -17.36
N ALA A 261 -12.36 -3.31 -17.02
CA ALA A 261 -11.00 -3.75 -17.30
C ALA A 261 -11.01 -5.20 -17.82
N GLY A 262 -10.10 -5.52 -18.72
CA GLY A 262 -10.04 -6.87 -19.28
C GLY A 262 -8.76 -7.12 -20.06
N VAL A 263 -8.63 -8.33 -20.57
CA VAL A 263 -7.48 -8.79 -21.35
C VAL A 263 -7.93 -9.11 -22.76
N ARG A 264 -7.11 -8.68 -23.75
CA ARG A 264 -7.15 -9.16 -25.13
C ARG A 264 -5.76 -9.66 -25.51
N GLY A 265 -5.63 -10.94 -25.82
CA GLY A 265 -4.32 -11.58 -26.02
C GLY A 265 -3.43 -11.40 -24.80
N LYS A 266 -2.35 -10.62 -24.95
CA LYS A 266 -1.41 -10.24 -23.87
C LYS A 266 -1.56 -8.80 -23.39
N THR A 267 -2.56 -8.07 -23.88
CA THR A 267 -2.78 -6.66 -23.56
C THR A 267 -3.80 -6.52 -22.43
N LEU A 268 -3.41 -5.84 -21.36
CA LEU A 268 -4.33 -5.40 -20.31
C LEU A 268 -4.95 -4.06 -20.71
N ILE A 269 -6.27 -4.01 -20.81
CA ILE A 269 -7.04 -2.81 -21.16
C ILE A 269 -7.81 -2.36 -19.92
N ILE A 270 -7.71 -1.06 -19.55
CA ILE A 270 -8.39 -0.50 -18.38
C ILE A 270 -9.03 0.84 -18.72
N ASN A 271 -10.32 0.98 -18.45
CA ASN A 271 -11.01 2.26 -18.55
C ASN A 271 -10.82 3.08 -17.26
N ILE A 272 -10.31 4.29 -17.40
CA ILE A 272 -10.12 5.26 -16.32
C ILE A 272 -11.13 6.40 -16.48
N PRO A 273 -11.68 6.96 -15.39
CA PRO A 273 -12.57 8.12 -15.45
C PRO A 273 -11.94 9.32 -16.17
N GLY A 274 -12.79 10.24 -16.71
CA GLY A 274 -12.32 11.38 -17.50
C GLY A 274 -11.81 12.58 -16.70
N SER A 275 -12.01 12.67 -15.39
CA SER A 275 -11.53 13.80 -14.58
C SER A 275 -10.09 13.59 -14.11
N ALA A 276 -9.26 14.65 -14.13
CA ALA A 276 -7.85 14.56 -13.74
C ALA A 276 -7.66 14.05 -12.30
N THR A 277 -8.53 14.44 -11.37
CA THR A 277 -8.50 13.96 -9.98
C THR A 277 -8.77 12.45 -9.92
N ALA A 278 -9.83 11.98 -10.58
CA ALA A 278 -10.17 10.55 -10.60
C ALA A 278 -9.10 9.70 -11.34
N VAL A 279 -8.43 10.27 -12.36
CA VAL A 279 -7.28 9.65 -13.02
C VAL A 279 -6.15 9.42 -12.02
N SER A 280 -5.75 10.47 -11.27
CA SER A 280 -4.67 10.34 -10.27
C SER A 280 -5.00 9.28 -9.23
N GLU A 281 -6.20 9.33 -8.65
CA GLU A 281 -6.66 8.36 -7.64
C GLU A 281 -6.70 6.93 -8.18
N THR A 282 -7.19 6.75 -9.41
CA THR A 282 -7.24 5.43 -10.05
C THR A 282 -5.84 4.87 -10.29
N LEU A 283 -4.91 5.69 -10.78
CA LEU A 283 -3.53 5.26 -11.01
C LEU A 283 -2.81 4.92 -9.70
N ASP A 284 -3.01 5.71 -8.63
CA ASP A 284 -2.46 5.41 -7.30
C ASP A 284 -2.95 4.06 -6.75
N PHE A 285 -4.20 3.71 -7.04
CA PHE A 285 -4.75 2.40 -6.69
C PHE A 285 -4.17 1.28 -7.54
N LEU A 286 -4.09 1.48 -8.87
CA LEU A 286 -3.73 0.43 -9.83
C LEU A 286 -2.25 0.01 -9.71
N PHE A 287 -1.33 0.97 -9.59
CA PHE A 287 0.09 0.71 -9.73
C PHE A 287 0.68 -0.32 -8.78
N PRO A 288 0.25 -0.46 -7.54
CA PRO A 288 0.72 -1.55 -6.68
C PRO A 288 0.46 -2.95 -7.22
N GLY A 289 -0.62 -3.13 -7.98
CA GLY A 289 -1.05 -4.43 -8.51
C GLY A 289 -0.66 -4.69 -9.97
N LEU A 290 -0.50 -3.64 -10.79
CA LEU A 290 -0.28 -3.78 -12.24
C LEU A 290 1.00 -4.54 -12.58
N GLU A 291 2.09 -4.29 -11.89
CA GLU A 291 3.36 -4.98 -12.13
C GLU A 291 3.23 -6.51 -11.93
N HIS A 292 2.44 -6.90 -10.93
CA HIS A 292 2.17 -8.32 -10.69
C HIS A 292 1.25 -8.93 -11.75
N ALA A 293 0.27 -8.16 -12.23
CA ALA A 293 -0.64 -8.60 -13.29
C ALA A 293 0.12 -8.99 -14.57
N PHE A 294 1.14 -8.22 -14.97
CA PHE A 294 1.95 -8.54 -16.13
C PHE A 294 2.72 -9.87 -15.97
N LYS A 295 3.28 -10.13 -14.79
CA LYS A 295 3.94 -11.41 -14.50
C LYS A 295 2.98 -12.59 -14.60
N MET A 296 1.77 -12.44 -14.06
CA MET A 296 0.73 -13.48 -14.19
C MET A 296 0.35 -13.74 -15.65
N MET A 297 0.30 -12.70 -16.49
CA MET A 297 -0.03 -12.82 -17.92
C MET A 297 1.10 -13.48 -18.72
N GLU A 298 2.36 -13.38 -18.27
CA GLU A 298 3.51 -14.08 -18.85
C GLU A 298 3.57 -15.56 -18.43
N GLY A 299 2.67 -16.03 -17.55
CA GLY A 299 2.63 -17.42 -17.09
C GLY A 299 3.56 -17.71 -15.89
N HIS A 300 4.16 -16.71 -15.32
CA HIS A 300 4.89 -16.84 -14.06
C HIS A 300 3.87 -16.84 -12.91
N GLY A 301 3.35 -18.03 -12.59
CA GLY A 301 2.45 -18.26 -11.47
C GLY A 301 3.10 -17.93 -10.12
N HIS A 302 2.25 -17.90 -9.07
CA HIS A 302 2.60 -17.63 -7.67
C HIS A 302 3.70 -18.52 -7.14
#